data_59ad273e7de7598f7d8c3e2186a2df8e
#
_entry.id   59ad273e7de7598f7d8c3e2186a2df8e
#
_cell.length_a   1.000
_cell.length_b   1.000
_cell.length_c   1.000
_cell.angle_alpha   90.00
_cell.angle_beta   90.00
_cell.angle_gamma   90.00
#
_symmetry.space_group_name_H-M   'P 1'
#
loop_
_entity.id
_entity.type
_entity.pdbx_description
1 polymer ?
#
loop_
_entity_poly.entity_id
_entity_poly.type
_entity_poly.pdbx_seq_one_letter_code
_entity_poly.pdbx_strand_id
1 'polypeptide(L)'
;MRVATEDRRPDLTSRLVGQALAVKPLWALAKGQARRMMIQRAERLGIPWRETVAELSQQDWQPLWQSIQRDDLAYPANYTASFHGYDAGHLCWEAAYEFEVASNAVHSSLYPEAGPASDRALREGYHAVLLSQLPQPPARILDLHATVGLSSFALEQAFPAAEVTGLDFSPHYLSLAAYNAARRGSKVTRWIHALPEATGLADRSADLVSAFLLFHEMPQGTTRRIFREVRRLLGPGGSFALMDMNPASGAYQTMPAFVMTLLKSTEPYMDAYFALDLEQELREAGFDEVVSSVCSPRHRAMIARVAG
;
A
#
# COMPACT_ATOMS: atom_id res chain seq x y z
N MET A 1 -0.77 10.74 -24.65
CA MET A 1 -1.66 11.93 -24.67
C MET A 1 -1.59 12.55 -23.27
N ARG A 2 -0.88 13.67 -23.09
CA ARG A 2 -0.79 14.33 -21.78
C ARG A 2 -2.20 14.75 -21.37
N VAL A 3 -2.76 14.11 -20.36
CA VAL A 3 -3.95 14.62 -19.67
C VAL A 3 -3.46 15.83 -18.88
N ALA A 4 -3.72 17.01 -19.39
CA ALA A 4 -3.53 18.24 -18.64
C ALA A 4 -4.42 18.14 -17.40
N THR A 5 -3.82 17.90 -16.24
CA THR A 5 -4.46 18.27 -14.98
C THR A 5 -4.56 19.78 -15.02
N GLU A 6 -5.73 20.30 -15.45
CA GLU A 6 -6.03 21.69 -15.24
C GLU A 6 -5.75 22.00 -13.78
N ASP A 7 -4.89 22.97 -13.58
CA ASP A 7 -4.52 23.52 -12.27
C ASP A 7 -5.79 24.16 -11.68
N ARG A 8 -6.68 23.31 -11.14
CA ARG A 8 -7.89 23.76 -10.46
C ARG A 8 -7.43 24.53 -9.24
N ARG A 9 -7.38 25.85 -9.38
CA ARG A 9 -7.12 26.73 -8.24
C ARG A 9 -8.03 26.31 -7.10
N PRO A 10 -7.46 26.04 -5.90
CA PRO A 10 -8.27 25.61 -4.77
C PRO A 10 -9.37 26.65 -4.52
N ASP A 11 -10.61 26.18 -4.41
CA ASP A 11 -11.74 27.03 -4.08
C ASP A 11 -11.59 27.63 -2.67
N LEU A 12 -12.43 28.59 -2.33
CA LEU A 12 -12.40 29.26 -1.02
C LEU A 12 -12.48 28.25 0.14
N THR A 13 -13.30 27.21 0.01
CA THR A 13 -13.48 26.15 1.01
C THR A 13 -12.18 25.36 1.21
N SER A 14 -11.52 24.97 0.10
CA SER A 14 -10.24 24.26 0.14
C SER A 14 -9.13 25.11 0.76
N ARG A 15 -9.10 26.41 0.50
CA ARG A 15 -8.14 27.35 1.10
C ARG A 15 -8.37 27.49 2.61
N LEU A 16 -9.61 27.64 3.03
CA LEU A 16 -9.98 27.73 4.46
C LEU A 16 -9.67 26.43 5.21
N VAL A 17 -9.99 25.29 4.60
CA VAL A 17 -9.63 23.96 5.15
C VAL A 17 -8.11 23.83 5.27
N GLY A 18 -7.35 24.16 4.21
CA GLY A 18 -5.89 24.10 4.25
C GLY A 18 -5.27 25.01 5.32
N GLN A 19 -5.79 26.24 5.49
CA GLN A 19 -5.35 27.14 6.56
C GLN A 19 -5.68 26.60 7.96
N ALA A 20 -6.87 26.06 8.16
CA ALA A 20 -7.27 25.45 9.42
C ALA A 20 -6.40 24.22 9.77
N LEU A 21 -6.07 23.38 8.79
CA LEU A 21 -5.21 22.22 8.95
C LEU A 21 -3.74 22.59 9.21
N ALA A 22 -3.30 23.79 8.82
CA ALA A 22 -1.94 24.29 9.12
C ALA A 22 -1.77 24.67 10.62
N VAL A 23 -2.86 24.85 11.37
CA VAL A 23 -2.83 25.19 12.80
C VAL A 23 -2.80 23.89 13.61
N LYS A 24 -1.65 23.56 14.21
CA LYS A 24 -1.43 22.28 14.94
C LYS A 24 -2.55 21.84 15.87
N PRO A 25 -3.12 22.69 16.77
CA PRO A 25 -4.25 22.29 17.63
C PRO A 25 -5.51 21.94 16.85
N LEU A 26 -5.82 22.70 15.80
CA LEU A 26 -6.99 22.44 14.95
C LEU A 26 -6.80 21.16 14.13
N TRP A 27 -5.60 20.92 13.64
CA TRP A 27 -5.24 19.66 12.97
C TRP A 27 -5.44 18.45 13.89
N ALA A 28 -4.92 18.49 15.14
CA ALA A 28 -5.07 17.42 16.09
C ALA A 28 -6.55 17.12 16.42
N LEU A 29 -7.36 18.18 16.56
CA LEU A 29 -8.81 18.04 16.79
C LEU A 29 -9.52 17.42 15.57
N ALA A 30 -9.22 17.91 14.38
CA ALA A 30 -9.78 17.40 13.12
C ALA A 30 -9.39 15.93 12.89
N LYS A 31 -8.11 15.57 13.11
CA LYS A 31 -7.60 14.20 13.06
C LYS A 31 -8.36 13.28 14.03
N GLY A 32 -8.50 13.68 15.27
CA GLY A 32 -9.26 12.91 16.27
C GLY A 32 -10.72 12.72 15.91
N GLN A 33 -11.37 13.75 15.33
CA GLN A 33 -12.75 13.65 14.87
C GLN A 33 -12.88 12.73 13.65
N ALA A 34 -12.02 12.86 12.66
CA ALA A 34 -12.01 12.01 11.47
C ALA A 34 -11.82 10.53 11.85
N ARG A 35 -10.88 10.25 12.76
CA ARG A 35 -10.64 8.89 13.27
C ARG A 35 -11.89 8.33 13.98
N ARG A 36 -12.53 9.11 14.84
CA ARG A 36 -13.79 8.69 15.51
C ARG A 36 -14.88 8.37 14.49
N MET A 37 -15.04 9.19 13.46
CA MET A 37 -16.03 8.97 12.40
C MET A 37 -15.73 7.70 11.60
N MET A 38 -14.45 7.42 11.32
CA MET A 38 -14.01 6.20 10.63
C MET A 38 -14.30 4.96 11.48
N ILE A 39 -13.96 4.97 12.75
CA ILE A 39 -14.25 3.87 13.67
C ILE A 39 -15.77 3.62 13.77
N GLN A 40 -16.57 4.68 13.95
CA GLN A 40 -18.03 4.55 14.00
C GLN A 40 -18.62 4.00 12.70
N ARG A 41 -18.04 4.37 11.54
CA ARG A 41 -18.46 3.83 10.26
C ARG A 41 -18.09 2.34 10.14
N ALA A 42 -16.87 1.97 10.51
CA ALA A 42 -16.42 0.59 10.51
C ALA A 42 -17.35 -0.31 11.34
N GLU A 43 -17.62 0.09 12.59
CA GLU A 43 -18.51 -0.62 13.49
C GLU A 43 -19.92 -0.79 12.94
N ARG A 44 -20.47 0.25 12.28
CA ARG A 44 -21.79 0.15 11.61
C ARG A 44 -21.80 -0.82 10.42
N LEU A 45 -20.65 -1.03 9.79
CA LEU A 45 -20.46 -1.99 8.69
C LEU A 45 -20.16 -3.41 9.19
N GLY A 46 -20.14 -3.64 10.51
CA GLY A 46 -19.81 -4.93 11.11
C GLY A 46 -18.31 -5.22 11.15
N ILE A 47 -17.45 -4.19 10.99
CA ILE A 47 -16.01 -4.29 11.15
C ILE A 47 -15.67 -4.02 12.62
N PRO A 48 -15.22 -5.03 13.41
CA PRO A 48 -15.07 -4.91 14.87
C PRO A 48 -13.77 -4.17 15.25
N TRP A 49 -13.68 -2.87 14.93
CA TRP A 49 -12.46 -2.07 15.09
C TRP A 49 -11.92 -2.08 16.51
N ARG A 50 -12.78 -1.70 17.49
CA ARG A 50 -12.32 -1.57 18.87
C ARG A 50 -11.97 -2.90 19.51
N GLU A 51 -12.75 -3.94 19.20
CA GLU A 51 -12.48 -5.29 19.67
C GLU A 51 -11.14 -5.81 19.13
N THR A 52 -10.92 -5.69 17.82
CA THR A 52 -9.66 -6.11 17.16
C THR A 52 -8.46 -5.39 17.76
N VAL A 53 -8.52 -4.07 17.91
CA VAL A 53 -7.41 -3.28 18.46
C VAL A 53 -7.18 -3.66 19.94
N ALA A 54 -8.24 -3.88 20.74
CA ALA A 54 -8.11 -4.30 22.13
C ALA A 54 -7.47 -5.69 22.23
N GLU A 55 -7.90 -6.66 21.42
CA GLU A 55 -7.30 -8.00 21.38
C GLU A 55 -5.80 -7.93 21.03
N LEU A 56 -5.45 -7.22 19.94
CA LEU A 56 -4.08 -7.11 19.48
C LEU A 56 -3.17 -6.38 20.48
N SER A 57 -3.69 -5.35 21.14
CA SER A 57 -2.91 -4.57 22.12
C SER A 57 -2.55 -5.35 23.40
N GLN A 58 -3.21 -6.47 23.66
CA GLN A 58 -2.96 -7.34 24.82
C GLN A 58 -1.94 -8.46 24.53
N GLN A 59 -1.53 -8.63 23.27
CA GLN A 59 -0.56 -9.67 22.90
C GLN A 59 0.85 -9.30 23.32
N ASP A 60 1.67 -10.31 23.66
CA ASP A 60 3.12 -10.13 23.80
C ASP A 60 3.79 -10.16 22.42
N TRP A 61 4.14 -9.00 21.91
CA TRP A 61 4.78 -8.86 20.60
C TRP A 61 6.29 -9.06 20.64
N GLN A 62 6.92 -9.07 21.80
CA GLN A 62 8.37 -9.07 21.94
C GLN A 62 9.06 -10.25 21.21
N PRO A 63 8.55 -11.51 21.29
CA PRO A 63 9.19 -12.63 20.59
C PRO A 63 9.18 -12.47 19.07
N LEU A 64 8.05 -12.04 18.48
CA LEU A 64 7.94 -11.82 17.03
C LEU A 64 8.77 -10.62 16.59
N TRP A 65 8.72 -9.54 17.36
CA TRP A 65 9.54 -8.36 17.12
C TRP A 65 11.03 -8.71 17.04
N GLN A 66 11.56 -9.40 18.03
CA GLN A 66 12.98 -9.78 18.08
C GLN A 66 13.39 -10.72 16.95
N SER A 67 12.47 -11.54 16.44
CA SER A 67 12.75 -12.44 15.33
C SER A 67 12.77 -11.75 13.96
N ILE A 68 12.18 -10.55 13.85
CA ILE A 68 11.96 -9.84 12.59
C ILE A 68 12.78 -8.56 12.50
N GLN A 69 12.86 -7.81 13.60
CA GLN A 69 13.52 -6.51 13.61
C GLN A 69 15.01 -6.62 13.25
N ARG A 70 15.48 -5.65 12.45
CA ARG A 70 16.89 -5.41 12.16
C ARG A 70 17.32 -4.09 12.79
N ASP A 71 18.29 -4.13 13.69
CA ASP A 71 18.82 -2.95 14.40
C ASP A 71 19.69 -2.06 13.49
N ASP A 72 20.23 -2.63 12.41
CA ASP A 72 21.10 -1.93 11.45
C ASP A 72 20.38 -1.16 10.35
N LEU A 73 19.02 -1.23 10.31
CA LEU A 73 18.26 -0.55 9.27
C LEU A 73 18.09 0.94 9.58
N ALA A 74 18.75 1.79 8.80
CA ALA A 74 18.59 3.23 8.89
C ALA A 74 17.43 3.71 8.03
N TYR A 75 16.48 4.44 8.62
CA TYR A 75 15.31 4.96 7.91
C TYR A 75 15.58 6.36 7.33
N PRO A 76 15.43 6.54 5.99
CA PRO A 76 15.28 7.85 5.39
C PRO A 76 14.05 8.60 5.95
N ALA A 77 14.07 9.93 5.90
CA ALA A 77 13.04 10.79 6.51
C ALA A 77 11.61 10.52 6.01
N ASN A 78 11.44 10.05 4.79
CA ASN A 78 10.11 9.71 4.27
C ASN A 78 9.45 8.52 4.97
N TYR A 79 10.22 7.58 5.54
CA TYR A 79 9.67 6.44 6.28
C TYR A 79 9.33 6.76 7.74
N THR A 80 9.89 7.86 8.27
CA THR A 80 9.64 8.32 9.64
C THR A 80 8.67 9.51 9.70
N ALA A 81 8.16 9.93 8.54
CA ALA A 81 7.18 11.01 8.46
C ALA A 81 5.81 10.58 9.04
N SER A 82 5.05 11.55 9.54
CA SER A 82 3.66 11.33 9.92
C SER A 82 2.83 10.92 8.67
N PHE A 83 2.10 9.83 8.79
CA PHE A 83 1.33 9.23 7.70
C PHE A 83 0.00 8.65 8.21
N HIS A 84 -1.07 8.67 7.41
CA HIS A 84 -2.40 8.14 7.77
C HIS A 84 -2.94 8.63 9.12
N GLY A 85 -2.43 9.78 9.61
CA GLY A 85 -2.82 10.32 10.90
C GLY A 85 -2.02 9.79 12.09
N TYR A 86 -1.03 8.93 11.90
CA TYR A 86 -0.08 8.49 12.93
C TYR A 86 1.18 9.35 12.89
N ASP A 87 1.63 9.83 14.05
CA ASP A 87 2.78 10.73 14.12
C ASP A 87 4.09 10.03 13.77
N ALA A 88 4.21 8.74 14.08
CA ALA A 88 5.32 7.87 13.67
C ALA A 88 5.08 7.13 12.34
N GLY A 89 4.04 7.52 11.57
CA GLY A 89 3.66 6.83 10.35
C GLY A 89 3.40 5.34 10.58
N HIS A 90 4.00 4.51 9.76
CA HIS A 90 3.86 3.04 9.87
C HIS A 90 4.76 2.40 10.94
N LEU A 91 5.63 3.18 11.61
CA LEU A 91 6.58 2.69 12.59
C LEU A 91 6.01 2.74 14.03
N CYS A 92 4.76 2.30 14.22
CA CYS A 92 4.15 2.19 15.54
C CYS A 92 3.12 1.06 15.61
N TRP A 93 2.93 0.54 16.81
CA TRP A 93 1.98 -0.54 17.07
C TRP A 93 0.52 -0.13 16.81
N GLU A 94 0.17 1.12 17.09
CA GLU A 94 -1.19 1.62 16.86
C GLU A 94 -1.57 1.52 15.36
N ALA A 95 -0.68 1.94 14.46
CA ALA A 95 -0.88 1.80 13.03
C ALA A 95 -1.00 0.33 12.61
N ALA A 96 -0.17 -0.55 13.18
CA ALA A 96 -0.21 -1.98 12.89
C ALA A 96 -1.54 -2.61 13.33
N TYR A 97 -2.01 -2.36 14.56
CA TYR A 97 -3.26 -2.92 15.08
C TYR A 97 -4.49 -2.48 14.30
N GLU A 98 -4.49 -1.28 13.77
CA GLU A 98 -5.61 -0.70 13.04
C GLU A 98 -5.60 -1.01 11.55
N PHE A 99 -4.50 -1.48 10.99
CA PHE A 99 -4.31 -1.58 9.54
C PHE A 99 -5.41 -2.39 8.84
N GLU A 100 -5.72 -3.60 9.28
CA GLU A 100 -6.71 -4.47 8.62
C GLU A 100 -8.12 -3.88 8.72
N VAL A 101 -8.53 -3.40 9.89
CA VAL A 101 -9.86 -2.82 10.09
C VAL A 101 -10.01 -1.47 9.38
N ALA A 102 -8.94 -0.68 9.29
CA ALA A 102 -8.91 0.57 8.54
C ALA A 102 -9.01 0.32 7.03
N SER A 103 -8.27 -0.65 6.50
CA SER A 103 -8.32 -1.04 5.09
C SER A 103 -9.74 -1.45 4.69
N ASN A 104 -10.39 -2.31 5.46
CA ASN A 104 -11.77 -2.72 5.22
C ASN A 104 -12.74 -1.52 5.28
N ALA A 105 -12.58 -0.62 6.25
CA ALA A 105 -13.44 0.56 6.39
C ALA A 105 -13.26 1.56 5.23
N VAL A 106 -12.04 1.78 4.76
CA VAL A 106 -11.75 2.67 3.62
C VAL A 106 -12.28 2.06 2.33
N HIS A 107 -11.98 0.79 2.07
CA HIS A 107 -12.35 0.13 0.83
C HIS A 107 -13.86 -0.18 0.71
N SER A 108 -14.61 -0.18 1.84
CA SER A 108 -16.06 -0.32 1.82
C SER A 108 -16.79 0.76 1.02
N SER A 109 -16.13 1.87 0.72
CA SER A 109 -16.66 2.90 -0.18
C SER A 109 -16.56 2.53 -1.67
N LEU A 110 -15.71 1.58 -2.02
CA LEU A 110 -15.50 1.10 -3.38
C LEU A 110 -16.46 -0.05 -3.73
N TYR A 111 -16.75 -0.87 -2.73
CA TYR A 111 -17.57 -2.07 -2.85
C TYR A 111 -18.59 -2.11 -1.69
N PRO A 112 -19.60 -1.21 -1.68
CA PRO A 112 -20.57 -1.14 -0.58
C PRO A 112 -21.29 -2.46 -0.30
N GLU A 113 -21.53 -3.24 -1.35
CA GLU A 113 -22.17 -4.55 -1.29
C GLU A 113 -21.30 -5.63 -0.64
N ALA A 114 -20.00 -5.48 -0.67
CA ALA A 114 -19.06 -6.42 -0.05
C ALA A 114 -18.89 -6.18 1.47
N GLY A 115 -19.30 -5.02 1.96
CA GLY A 115 -19.21 -4.68 3.39
C GLY A 115 -17.83 -4.91 3.99
N PRO A 116 -17.69 -5.78 5.03
CA PRO A 116 -16.41 -6.09 5.65
C PRO A 116 -15.39 -6.79 4.72
N ALA A 117 -15.83 -7.36 3.60
CA ALA A 117 -14.96 -8.02 2.63
C ALA A 117 -14.45 -7.09 1.52
N SER A 118 -14.62 -5.79 1.64
CA SER A 118 -14.29 -4.82 0.58
C SER A 118 -12.81 -4.76 0.24
N ASP A 119 -11.92 -4.90 1.23
CA ASP A 119 -10.47 -4.99 0.97
C ASP A 119 -10.13 -6.25 0.17
N ARG A 120 -10.76 -7.37 0.51
CA ARG A 120 -10.62 -8.61 -0.24
C ARG A 120 -11.09 -8.45 -1.69
N ALA A 121 -12.24 -7.84 -1.93
CA ALA A 121 -12.75 -7.58 -3.29
C ALA A 121 -11.79 -6.70 -4.10
N LEU A 122 -11.14 -5.70 -3.47
CA LEU A 122 -10.13 -4.87 -4.13
C LEU A 122 -8.91 -5.71 -4.56
N ARG A 123 -8.43 -6.62 -3.71
CA ARG A 123 -7.30 -7.52 -4.02
C ARG A 123 -7.67 -8.52 -5.11
N GLU A 124 -8.86 -9.07 -5.07
CA GLU A 124 -9.37 -9.97 -6.11
C GLU A 124 -9.41 -9.28 -7.48
N GLY A 125 -9.82 -8.01 -7.55
CA GLY A 125 -9.75 -7.21 -8.77
C GLY A 125 -8.33 -7.05 -9.32
N TYR A 126 -7.35 -6.83 -8.46
CA TYR A 126 -5.94 -6.78 -8.83
C TYR A 126 -5.44 -8.15 -9.32
N HIS A 127 -5.73 -9.20 -8.58
CA HIS A 127 -5.28 -10.55 -8.94
C HIS A 127 -5.91 -11.07 -10.23
N ALA A 128 -7.15 -10.66 -10.55
CA ALA A 128 -7.75 -10.98 -11.84
C ALA A 128 -6.91 -10.42 -13.01
N VAL A 129 -6.34 -9.21 -12.85
CA VAL A 129 -5.42 -8.66 -13.85
C VAL A 129 -4.13 -9.50 -13.91
N LEU A 130 -3.53 -9.86 -12.76
CA LEU A 130 -2.32 -10.69 -12.75
C LEU A 130 -2.55 -12.03 -13.45
N LEU A 131 -3.62 -12.74 -13.09
CA LEU A 131 -3.95 -14.06 -13.65
C LEU A 131 -4.23 -14.01 -15.16
N SER A 132 -4.74 -12.88 -15.67
CA SER A 132 -5.04 -12.71 -17.10
C SER A 132 -3.85 -12.26 -17.94
N GLN A 133 -2.85 -11.62 -17.34
CA GLN A 133 -1.78 -10.94 -18.09
C GLN A 133 -0.39 -11.50 -17.84
N LEU A 134 -0.16 -12.23 -16.74
CA LEU A 134 1.13 -12.90 -16.56
C LEU A 134 1.31 -14.03 -17.58
N PRO A 135 2.48 -14.13 -18.23
CA PRO A 135 2.71 -15.12 -19.29
C PRO A 135 2.73 -16.56 -18.75
N GLN A 136 3.09 -16.71 -17.49
CA GLN A 136 3.10 -17.99 -16.77
C GLN A 136 2.94 -17.75 -15.27
N PRO A 137 2.44 -18.73 -14.50
CA PRO A 137 2.39 -18.63 -13.04
C PRO A 137 3.83 -18.49 -12.48
N PRO A 138 4.06 -17.52 -11.57
CA PRO A 138 5.36 -17.35 -10.91
C PRO A 138 5.61 -18.47 -9.90
N ALA A 139 6.87 -18.88 -9.76
CA ALA A 139 7.26 -19.81 -8.70
C ALA A 139 7.73 -19.08 -7.42
N ARG A 140 8.34 -17.90 -7.59
CA ARG A 140 8.84 -17.07 -6.47
C ARG A 140 8.25 -15.67 -6.55
N ILE A 141 7.48 -15.31 -5.53
CA ILE A 141 6.83 -14.01 -5.42
C ILE A 141 7.43 -13.22 -4.27
N LEU A 142 7.84 -11.99 -4.54
CA LEU A 142 8.14 -11.00 -3.51
C LEU A 142 6.97 -10.02 -3.42
N ASP A 143 6.31 -9.98 -2.27
CA ASP A 143 5.32 -8.96 -1.93
C ASP A 143 6.02 -7.79 -1.27
N LEU A 144 6.17 -6.73 -2.03
CA LEU A 144 6.87 -5.51 -1.64
C LEU A 144 5.88 -4.54 -0.99
N HIS A 145 6.04 -4.24 0.29
CA HIS A 145 5.06 -3.56 1.15
C HIS A 145 3.97 -4.52 1.64
N ALA A 146 4.41 -5.62 2.25
CA ALA A 146 3.52 -6.67 2.73
C ALA A 146 2.59 -6.23 3.88
N THR A 147 2.93 -5.14 4.59
CA THR A 147 2.19 -4.62 5.73
C THR A 147 1.89 -5.71 6.77
N VAL A 148 0.62 -5.90 7.17
CA VAL A 148 0.20 -6.96 8.10
C VAL A 148 -0.10 -8.29 7.40
N GLY A 149 0.40 -8.50 6.18
CA GLY A 149 0.37 -9.74 5.42
C GLY A 149 -0.83 -9.91 4.49
N LEU A 150 -1.78 -8.99 4.44
CA LEU A 150 -3.02 -9.16 3.67
C LEU A 150 -2.79 -9.39 2.16
N SER A 151 -1.84 -8.67 1.56
CA SER A 151 -1.44 -8.86 0.16
C SER A 151 -0.73 -10.19 -0.05
N SER A 152 0.18 -10.56 0.87
CA SER A 152 0.91 -11.82 0.79
C SER A 152 -0.02 -13.03 0.86
N PHE A 153 -1.02 -13.03 1.76
CA PHE A 153 -2.00 -14.12 1.86
C PHE A 153 -2.89 -14.20 0.63
N ALA A 154 -3.25 -13.06 0.06
CA ALA A 154 -4.06 -13.02 -1.15
C ALA A 154 -3.25 -13.51 -2.39
N LEU A 155 -1.95 -13.19 -2.47
CA LEU A 155 -1.04 -13.75 -3.49
C LEU A 155 -0.86 -15.26 -3.33
N GLU A 156 -0.72 -15.77 -2.09
CA GLU A 156 -0.68 -17.21 -1.81
C GLU A 156 -1.94 -17.92 -2.33
N GLN A 157 -3.11 -17.32 -2.14
CA GLN A 157 -4.36 -17.89 -2.64
C GLN A 157 -4.45 -17.84 -4.17
N ALA A 158 -3.99 -16.76 -4.80
CA ALA A 158 -4.02 -16.60 -6.25
C ALA A 158 -2.99 -17.52 -6.96
N PHE A 159 -1.86 -17.79 -6.31
CA PHE A 159 -0.76 -18.60 -6.84
C PHE A 159 -0.34 -19.68 -5.83
N PRO A 160 -1.16 -20.72 -5.62
CA PRO A 160 -0.97 -21.70 -4.52
C PRO A 160 0.30 -22.57 -4.64
N ALA A 161 0.92 -22.61 -5.82
CA ALA A 161 2.20 -23.29 -6.06
C ALA A 161 3.43 -22.39 -5.87
N ALA A 162 3.24 -21.07 -5.69
CA ALA A 162 4.33 -20.13 -5.53
C ALA A 162 4.83 -20.06 -4.08
N GLU A 163 6.14 -19.84 -3.93
CA GLU A 163 6.73 -19.38 -2.68
C GLU A 163 6.54 -17.86 -2.57
N VAL A 164 5.76 -17.42 -1.58
CA VAL A 164 5.54 -16.00 -1.32
C VAL A 164 6.42 -15.53 -0.16
N THR A 165 7.16 -14.47 -0.38
CA THR A 165 7.94 -13.76 0.64
C THR A 165 7.37 -12.36 0.81
N GLY A 166 7.05 -11.96 2.04
CA GLY A 166 6.64 -10.60 2.37
C GLY A 166 7.82 -9.72 2.79
N LEU A 167 7.90 -8.50 2.28
CA LEU A 167 8.87 -7.50 2.68
C LEU A 167 8.16 -6.22 3.09
N ASP A 168 8.58 -5.65 4.23
CA ASP A 168 8.12 -4.34 4.66
C ASP A 168 9.23 -3.62 5.45
N PHE A 169 9.17 -2.30 5.46
CA PHE A 169 10.08 -1.48 6.25
C PHE A 169 9.63 -1.31 7.72
N SER A 170 8.40 -1.72 8.05
CA SER A 170 7.86 -1.65 9.41
C SER A 170 7.94 -3.02 10.10
N PRO A 171 8.78 -3.17 11.12
CA PRO A 171 8.83 -4.41 11.89
C PRO A 171 7.56 -4.60 12.74
N HIS A 172 6.82 -3.51 13.05
CA HIS A 172 5.50 -3.59 13.69
C HIS A 172 4.50 -4.32 12.80
N TYR A 173 4.45 -3.92 11.53
CA TYR A 173 3.58 -4.55 10.54
C TYR A 173 3.97 -6.01 10.31
N LEU A 174 5.24 -6.30 10.12
CA LEU A 174 5.71 -7.65 9.87
C LEU A 174 5.50 -8.59 11.08
N SER A 175 5.57 -8.07 12.30
CA SER A 175 5.22 -8.86 13.50
C SER A 175 3.76 -9.29 13.47
N LEU A 176 2.85 -8.37 13.08
CA LEU A 176 1.44 -8.73 12.86
C LEU A 176 1.27 -9.67 11.67
N ALA A 177 2.02 -9.49 10.59
CA ALA A 177 1.97 -10.39 9.43
C ALA A 177 2.30 -11.84 9.82
N ALA A 178 3.38 -12.02 10.59
CA ALA A 178 3.76 -13.34 11.10
C ALA A 178 2.71 -13.96 12.05
N TYR A 179 2.15 -13.16 12.95
CA TYR A 179 1.05 -13.56 13.82
C TYR A 179 -0.20 -13.97 13.03
N ASN A 180 -0.59 -13.16 12.06
CA ASN A 180 -1.72 -13.42 11.18
C ASN A 180 -1.51 -14.66 10.32
N ALA A 181 -0.28 -14.89 9.82
CA ALA A 181 0.06 -16.10 9.07
C ALA A 181 -0.17 -17.36 9.89
N ALA A 182 0.31 -17.39 11.13
CA ALA A 182 0.11 -18.51 12.03
C ALA A 182 -1.38 -18.78 12.31
N ARG A 183 -2.16 -17.74 12.58
CA ARG A 183 -3.62 -17.85 12.84
C ARG A 183 -4.42 -18.33 11.63
N ARG A 184 -3.99 -17.97 10.42
CA ARG A 184 -4.66 -18.29 9.15
C ARG A 184 -4.21 -19.64 8.58
N GLY A 185 -3.15 -20.26 9.15
CA GLY A 185 -2.52 -21.46 8.57
C GLY A 185 -1.89 -21.17 7.20
N SER A 186 -1.40 -19.95 6.99
CA SER A 186 -0.73 -19.55 5.75
C SER A 186 0.63 -20.22 5.62
N LYS A 187 1.04 -20.50 4.38
CA LYS A 187 2.37 -21.00 4.03
C LYS A 187 3.42 -19.89 3.93
N VAL A 188 3.00 -18.63 3.98
CA VAL A 188 3.92 -17.48 3.97
C VAL A 188 4.64 -17.43 5.31
N THR A 189 5.87 -17.89 5.34
CA THR A 189 6.69 -17.99 6.56
C THR A 189 7.89 -17.06 6.56
N ARG A 190 8.19 -16.42 5.43
CA ARG A 190 9.33 -15.52 5.27
C ARG A 190 8.90 -14.08 5.24
N TRP A 191 9.28 -13.32 6.28
CA TRP A 191 9.04 -11.90 6.43
C TRP A 191 10.38 -11.17 6.51
N ILE A 192 10.58 -10.17 5.65
CA ILE A 192 11.87 -9.47 5.51
C ILE A 192 11.69 -8.01 5.92
N HIS A 193 12.36 -7.62 6.99
CA HIS A 193 12.43 -6.23 7.44
C HIS A 193 13.53 -5.51 6.65
N ALA A 194 13.15 -4.76 5.61
CA ALA A 194 14.06 -4.01 4.75
C ALA A 194 13.34 -2.86 4.05
N LEU A 195 14.11 -1.90 3.53
CA LEU A 195 13.55 -0.86 2.67
C LEU A 195 13.26 -1.43 1.28
N PRO A 196 12.14 -1.03 0.63
CA PRO A 196 11.78 -1.53 -0.69
C PRO A 196 12.78 -1.16 -1.79
N GLU A 197 13.56 -0.08 -1.63
CA GLU A 197 14.64 0.30 -2.54
C GLU A 197 16.01 -0.32 -2.20
N ALA A 198 16.10 -1.11 -1.13
CA ALA A 198 17.34 -1.76 -0.66
C ALA A 198 16.99 -3.06 0.07
N THR A 199 16.49 -4.04 -0.67
CA THR A 199 15.92 -5.28 -0.12
C THR A 199 16.95 -6.21 0.50
N GLY A 200 18.22 -6.11 0.07
CA GLY A 200 19.29 -7.04 0.46
C GLY A 200 19.17 -8.43 -0.16
N LEU A 201 18.21 -8.64 -1.06
CA LEU A 201 18.03 -9.91 -1.76
C LEU A 201 19.00 -10.03 -2.95
N ALA A 202 19.29 -11.26 -3.36
CA ALA A 202 20.14 -11.53 -4.51
C ALA A 202 19.50 -11.06 -5.83
N ASP A 203 20.33 -10.78 -6.83
CA ASP A 203 19.86 -10.50 -8.18
C ASP A 203 19.06 -11.69 -8.72
N ARG A 204 18.02 -11.42 -9.49
CA ARG A 204 17.18 -12.44 -10.15
C ARG A 204 16.59 -13.46 -9.17
N SER A 205 16.26 -13.02 -7.96
CA SER A 205 15.72 -13.85 -6.88
C SER A 205 14.20 -14.01 -6.92
N ALA A 206 13.49 -13.27 -7.76
CA ALA A 206 12.03 -13.32 -7.91
C ALA A 206 11.62 -13.50 -9.39
N ASP A 207 10.49 -14.18 -9.59
CA ASP A 207 9.82 -14.29 -10.89
C ASP A 207 8.71 -13.24 -11.01
N LEU A 208 8.07 -12.91 -9.88
CA LEU A 208 7.13 -11.80 -9.73
C LEU A 208 7.50 -10.97 -8.50
N VAL A 209 7.62 -9.66 -8.69
CA VAL A 209 7.54 -8.70 -7.58
C VAL A 209 6.17 -8.04 -7.64
N SER A 210 5.44 -8.02 -6.53
CA SER A 210 4.13 -7.39 -6.42
C SER A 210 4.18 -6.25 -5.41
N ALA A 211 3.56 -5.11 -5.73
CA ALA A 211 3.42 -3.97 -4.82
C ALA A 211 1.97 -3.49 -4.80
N PHE A 212 1.35 -3.51 -3.63
CA PHE A 212 -0.05 -3.15 -3.45
C PHE A 212 -0.16 -1.85 -2.64
N LEU A 213 -0.59 -0.75 -3.28
CA LEU A 213 -0.81 0.56 -2.66
C LEU A 213 0.45 1.16 -1.99
N LEU A 214 1.61 1.08 -2.65
CA LEU A 214 2.89 1.57 -2.12
C LEU A 214 3.27 2.96 -2.64
N PHE A 215 3.09 3.23 -3.94
CA PHE A 215 3.79 4.33 -4.59
C PHE A 215 3.20 5.70 -4.32
N HIS A 216 1.91 5.79 -3.98
CA HIS A 216 1.30 7.04 -3.55
C HIS A 216 1.82 7.52 -2.17
N GLU A 217 2.46 6.62 -1.43
CA GLU A 217 3.10 6.90 -0.15
C GLU A 217 4.58 7.32 -0.29
N MET A 218 5.14 7.32 -1.51
CA MET A 218 6.56 7.49 -1.73
C MET A 218 6.91 8.78 -2.49
N PRO A 219 7.99 9.48 -2.08
CA PRO A 219 8.58 10.52 -2.91
C PRO A 219 9.02 9.94 -4.26
N GLN A 220 8.92 10.72 -5.35
CA GLN A 220 9.31 10.29 -6.71
C GLN A 220 10.73 9.71 -6.78
N GLY A 221 11.68 10.30 -6.06
CA GLY A 221 13.06 9.80 -6.00
C GLY A 221 13.17 8.41 -5.37
N THR A 222 12.36 8.11 -4.35
CA THR A 222 12.27 6.78 -3.75
C THR A 222 11.61 5.80 -4.71
N THR A 223 10.50 6.18 -5.37
CA THR A 223 9.84 5.37 -6.40
C THR A 223 10.82 4.92 -7.48
N ARG A 224 11.65 5.83 -8.00
CA ARG A 224 12.69 5.50 -9.00
C ARG A 224 13.75 4.53 -8.47
N ARG A 225 14.14 4.64 -7.20
CA ARG A 225 15.06 3.68 -6.58
C ARG A 225 14.43 2.31 -6.41
N ILE A 226 13.16 2.26 -5.99
CA ILE A 226 12.39 1.01 -5.88
C ILE A 226 12.31 0.33 -7.26
N PHE A 227 11.97 1.04 -8.33
CA PHE A 227 11.90 0.44 -9.67
C PHE A 227 13.23 -0.17 -10.13
N ARG A 228 14.36 0.49 -9.84
CA ARG A 228 15.67 -0.08 -10.14
C ARG A 228 16.00 -1.32 -9.32
N GLU A 229 15.65 -1.31 -8.04
CA GLU A 229 15.80 -2.46 -7.16
C GLU A 229 14.94 -3.63 -7.63
N VAL A 230 13.68 -3.39 -7.93
CA VAL A 230 12.76 -4.41 -8.49
C VAL A 230 13.32 -4.98 -9.81
N ARG A 231 13.82 -4.10 -10.69
CA ARG A 231 14.44 -4.55 -11.94
C ARG A 231 15.65 -5.46 -11.73
N ARG A 232 16.47 -5.20 -10.70
CA ARG A 232 17.60 -6.04 -10.30
C ARG A 232 17.15 -7.41 -9.78
N LEU A 233 16.05 -7.45 -9.03
CA LEU A 233 15.49 -8.68 -8.43
C LEU A 233 14.88 -9.64 -9.46
N LEU A 234 14.46 -9.12 -10.62
CA LEU A 234 13.81 -9.89 -11.67
C LEU A 234 14.82 -10.41 -12.68
N GLY A 235 14.71 -11.69 -13.02
CA GLY A 235 15.44 -12.29 -14.14
C GLY A 235 14.77 -12.02 -15.48
N PRO A 236 15.36 -12.53 -16.60
CA PRO A 236 14.71 -12.53 -17.90
C PRO A 236 13.32 -13.18 -17.84
N GLY A 237 12.34 -12.55 -18.47
CA GLY A 237 10.93 -12.98 -18.42
C GLY A 237 10.20 -12.69 -17.12
N GLY A 238 10.89 -12.15 -16.11
CA GLY A 238 10.29 -11.78 -14.83
C GLY A 238 9.35 -10.59 -14.96
N SER A 239 8.37 -10.49 -14.03
CA SER A 239 7.34 -9.46 -14.06
C SER A 239 7.33 -8.65 -12.77
N PHE A 240 7.15 -7.34 -12.90
CA PHE A 240 6.77 -6.46 -11.81
C PHE A 240 5.31 -6.07 -11.97
N ALA A 241 4.51 -6.30 -10.94
CA ALA A 241 3.13 -5.87 -10.90
C ALA A 241 2.91 -4.90 -9.75
N LEU A 242 2.25 -3.79 -10.03
CA LEU A 242 1.83 -2.85 -8.99
C LEU A 242 0.34 -2.54 -9.14
N MET A 243 -0.34 -2.31 -8.03
CA MET A 243 -1.68 -1.74 -7.99
C MET A 243 -1.64 -0.49 -7.14
N ASP A 244 -2.12 0.62 -7.72
CA ASP A 244 -2.14 1.89 -7.00
C ASP A 244 -3.25 2.83 -7.53
N MET A 245 -3.40 3.99 -6.92
CA MET A 245 -4.37 5.01 -7.28
C MET A 245 -4.28 5.34 -8.79
N ASN A 246 -5.42 5.50 -9.43
CA ASN A 246 -5.52 5.92 -10.82
C ASN A 246 -5.94 7.39 -10.91
N PRO A 247 -5.01 8.35 -11.11
CA PRO A 247 -5.34 9.77 -11.20
C PRO A 247 -6.36 10.09 -12.30
N ALA A 248 -6.41 9.28 -13.37
CA ALA A 248 -7.33 9.44 -14.48
C ALA A 248 -8.72 8.85 -14.21
N SER A 249 -8.96 8.22 -13.05
CA SER A 249 -10.28 7.66 -12.74
C SER A 249 -11.32 8.75 -12.55
N GLY A 250 -12.56 8.48 -12.98
CA GLY A 250 -13.67 9.40 -12.78
C GLY A 250 -13.89 9.75 -11.30
N ALA A 251 -13.58 8.85 -10.39
CA ALA A 251 -13.70 9.06 -8.96
C ALA A 251 -12.81 10.19 -8.44
N TYR A 252 -11.56 10.31 -8.93
CA TYR A 252 -10.69 11.43 -8.56
C TYR A 252 -10.99 12.70 -9.35
N GLN A 253 -11.42 12.56 -10.62
CA GLN A 253 -11.77 13.72 -11.45
C GLN A 253 -13.02 14.47 -10.95
N THR A 254 -13.98 13.75 -10.36
CA THR A 254 -15.24 14.31 -9.85
C THR A 254 -15.20 14.57 -8.34
N MET A 255 -14.10 14.24 -7.66
CA MET A 255 -13.98 14.41 -6.21
C MET A 255 -14.07 15.90 -5.83
N PRO A 256 -14.91 16.26 -4.84
CA PRO A 256 -14.96 17.64 -4.35
C PRO A 256 -13.59 18.10 -3.86
N ALA A 257 -13.24 19.36 -4.16
CA ALA A 257 -11.91 19.91 -3.87
C ALA A 257 -11.55 19.84 -2.37
N PHE A 258 -12.52 20.05 -1.48
CA PHE A 258 -12.29 19.95 -0.03
C PHE A 258 -12.00 18.51 0.43
N VAL A 259 -12.62 17.48 -0.20
CA VAL A 259 -12.35 16.07 0.10
C VAL A 259 -10.93 15.72 -0.38
N MET A 260 -10.54 16.19 -1.56
CA MET A 260 -9.19 16.03 -2.07
C MET A 260 -8.15 16.68 -1.14
N THR A 261 -8.46 17.87 -0.59
CA THR A 261 -7.58 18.56 0.37
C THR A 261 -7.42 17.75 1.66
N LEU A 262 -8.49 17.16 2.17
CA LEU A 262 -8.44 16.30 3.35
C LEU A 262 -7.62 15.03 3.06
N LEU A 263 -7.82 14.38 1.94
CA LEU A 263 -7.06 13.20 1.53
C LEU A 263 -5.56 13.52 1.45
N LYS A 264 -5.18 14.58 0.75
CA LYS A 264 -3.78 15.03 0.64
C LYS A 264 -3.15 15.41 1.99
N SER A 265 -3.95 15.80 2.98
CA SER A 265 -3.43 16.15 4.31
C SER A 265 -2.95 14.93 5.11
N THR A 266 -3.39 13.73 4.74
CA THR A 266 -2.94 12.46 5.33
C THR A 266 -1.99 11.68 4.44
N GLU A 267 -1.85 12.10 3.17
CA GLU A 267 -1.06 11.48 2.11
C GLU A 267 -0.05 12.50 1.53
N PRO A 268 1.06 12.77 2.22
CA PRO A 268 1.94 13.90 1.87
C PRO A 268 2.60 13.78 0.49
N TYR A 269 2.68 12.59 -0.09
CA TYR A 269 3.30 12.36 -1.39
C TYR A 269 2.32 12.17 -2.55
N MET A 270 1.01 12.26 -2.27
CA MET A 270 -0.03 12.02 -3.26
C MET A 270 0.06 12.94 -4.49
N ASP A 271 0.34 14.23 -4.31
CA ASP A 271 0.51 15.16 -5.43
C ASP A 271 1.73 14.80 -6.29
N ALA A 272 2.83 14.43 -5.65
CA ALA A 272 4.03 13.99 -6.33
C ALA A 272 3.78 12.69 -7.13
N TYR A 273 3.04 11.76 -6.56
CA TYR A 273 2.61 10.53 -7.23
C TYR A 273 1.69 10.81 -8.42
N PHE A 274 0.68 11.68 -8.27
CA PHE A 274 -0.25 12.03 -9.35
C PHE A 274 0.42 12.72 -10.54
N ALA A 275 1.52 13.43 -10.27
CA ALA A 275 2.32 14.11 -11.30
C ALA A 275 3.34 13.17 -12.01
N LEU A 276 3.52 11.93 -11.50
CA LEU A 276 4.52 11.00 -12.01
C LEU A 276 3.94 10.16 -13.17
N ASP A 277 4.66 10.12 -14.29
CA ASP A 277 4.39 9.17 -15.36
C ASP A 277 5.03 7.81 -15.03
N LEU A 278 4.27 6.94 -14.34
CA LEU A 278 4.75 5.64 -13.91
C LEU A 278 5.19 4.74 -15.08
N GLU A 279 4.53 4.84 -16.25
CA GLU A 279 4.90 4.05 -17.42
C GLU A 279 6.26 4.45 -17.94
N GLN A 280 6.52 5.76 -18.03
CA GLN A 280 7.82 6.29 -18.43
C GLN A 280 8.88 5.87 -17.41
N GLU A 281 8.66 6.05 -16.13
CA GLU A 281 9.62 5.70 -15.07
C GLU A 281 9.97 4.20 -15.05
N LEU A 282 9.00 3.33 -15.33
CA LEU A 282 9.23 1.89 -15.44
C LEU A 282 10.12 1.57 -16.67
N ARG A 283 9.86 2.21 -17.83
CA ARG A 283 10.71 2.04 -19.02
C ARG A 283 12.13 2.56 -18.78
N GLU A 284 12.27 3.69 -18.10
CA GLU A 284 13.58 4.24 -17.72
C GLU A 284 14.33 3.34 -16.71
N ALA A 285 13.61 2.58 -15.90
CA ALA A 285 14.20 1.58 -15.02
C ALA A 285 14.61 0.28 -15.73
N GLY A 286 14.33 0.14 -17.03
CA GLY A 286 14.74 -0.99 -17.86
C GLY A 286 13.70 -2.11 -17.98
N PHE A 287 12.41 -1.77 -17.90
CA PHE A 287 11.33 -2.68 -18.25
C PHE A 287 10.94 -2.48 -19.72
N ASP A 288 10.80 -3.58 -20.46
CA ASP A 288 10.62 -3.56 -21.92
C ASP A 288 9.15 -3.38 -22.30
N GLU A 289 8.24 -4.01 -21.56
CA GLU A 289 6.81 -3.94 -21.77
C GLU A 289 6.12 -3.41 -20.51
N VAL A 290 5.26 -2.44 -20.67
CA VAL A 290 4.43 -1.91 -19.57
C VAL A 290 2.98 -1.84 -20.01
N VAL A 291 2.11 -2.55 -19.31
CA VAL A 291 0.66 -2.59 -19.55
C VAL A 291 -0.08 -2.03 -18.34
N SER A 292 -1.06 -1.17 -18.56
CA SER A 292 -1.90 -0.59 -17.51
C SER A 292 -3.36 -1.00 -17.71
N SER A 293 -4.01 -1.47 -16.64
CA SER A 293 -5.41 -1.94 -16.64
C SER A 293 -6.16 -1.37 -15.45
N VAL A 294 -7.39 -0.93 -15.65
CA VAL A 294 -8.28 -0.55 -14.55
C VAL A 294 -8.66 -1.82 -13.78
N CYS A 295 -8.44 -1.85 -12.47
CA CYS A 295 -8.75 -3.00 -11.61
C CYS A 295 -9.78 -2.68 -10.52
N SER A 296 -10.13 -1.41 -10.34
CA SER A 296 -11.20 -0.96 -9.45
C SER A 296 -11.69 0.44 -9.86
N PRO A 297 -12.80 0.96 -9.27
CA PRO A 297 -13.27 2.31 -9.58
C PRO A 297 -12.26 3.44 -9.35
N ARG A 298 -11.23 3.22 -8.53
CA ARG A 298 -10.22 4.25 -8.18
C ARG A 298 -8.78 3.83 -8.50
N HIS A 299 -8.54 2.56 -8.85
CA HIS A 299 -7.20 2.02 -8.95
C HIS A 299 -6.92 1.44 -10.32
N ARG A 300 -5.65 1.38 -10.66
CA ARG A 300 -5.11 0.67 -11.82
C ARG A 300 -4.06 -0.33 -11.37
N ALA A 301 -4.00 -1.43 -12.07
CA ALA A 301 -2.89 -2.36 -12.03
C ALA A 301 -1.96 -2.08 -13.20
N MET A 302 -0.65 -2.14 -12.98
CA MET A 302 0.36 -2.04 -14.02
C MET A 302 1.25 -3.26 -13.95
N ILE A 303 1.52 -3.88 -15.09
CA ILE A 303 2.44 -5.00 -15.22
C ILE A 303 3.58 -4.56 -16.14
N ALA A 304 4.79 -4.61 -15.60
CA ALA A 304 6.03 -4.30 -16.32
C ALA A 304 6.89 -5.56 -16.42
N ARG A 305 7.39 -5.88 -17.61
CA ARG A 305 8.14 -7.10 -17.88
C ARG A 305 9.58 -6.83 -18.26
N VAL A 306 10.44 -7.76 -17.88
CA VAL A 306 11.82 -7.84 -18.34
C VAL A 306 11.84 -8.71 -19.59
N ALA A 307 12.52 -8.28 -20.65
CA ALA A 307 12.73 -9.11 -21.83
C ALA A 307 13.29 -10.49 -21.46
N GLY A 308 12.87 -11.51 -22.20
CA GLY A 308 13.27 -12.90 -21.99
C GLY A 308 14.67 -13.19 -22.55
#